data_0b134387c321601060d5b3d447c6fe6f
#
_entry.id   0b134387c321601060d5b3d447c6fe6f
#
_cell.length_a   1.000
_cell.length_b   1.000
_cell.length_c   1.000
_cell.angle_alpha   90.00
_cell.angle_beta   90.00
_cell.angle_gamma   90.00
#
_symmetry.space_group_name_H-M   'P 1'
#
loop_
_entity.id
_entity.type
_entity.pdbx_description
1 polymer ?
#
loop_
_entity_poly.entity_id
_entity_poly.type
_entity_poly.pdbx_seq_one_letter_code
_entity_poly.pdbx_strand_id
1 'polypeptide(L)'
;PIRSLSGNVIAFGGRIIANEDEAKYINSSDSQLYKKGEHLYGLQQARRAIATGKPAMLTEGYMDVVTLHQFGYSSVVGVLGTAFTPEQVKRISGFTSHVELLFDGDGPGRKAALRACEMLLTRGLSCKVVLFPEGEDIDSLLRTQGTDIFEDLRRNAPEGMAFCVRCLRDMAPREAVDWAREFLRQVELPELVSRFASTLSTGLGLAESELRERIIESRGARALPRNAGGQETRPPVRTNPRDREIMTFAVRYPSSLPRLRELGAHLVLSAAWARDLW
;
A
#
# COMPACT_ATOMS: atom_id res chain seq x y z
N PRO A 1 -18.30 -5.90 15.33
CA PRO A 1 -17.29 -6.96 15.29
C PRO A 1 -16.24 -6.69 14.22
N ILE A 2 -14.97 -6.92 14.56
CA ILE A 2 -13.85 -6.94 13.62
C ILE A 2 -13.63 -8.40 13.25
N ARG A 3 -13.51 -8.69 11.95
CA ARG A 3 -13.44 -10.07 11.44
C ARG A 3 -12.12 -10.36 10.77
N SER A 4 -11.66 -11.61 10.90
CA SER A 4 -10.57 -12.16 10.12
C SER A 4 -10.99 -12.35 8.65
N LEU A 5 -10.05 -12.64 7.77
CA LEU A 5 -10.36 -12.98 6.37
C LEU A 5 -11.25 -14.22 6.22
N SER A 6 -11.20 -15.16 7.15
CA SER A 6 -12.07 -16.32 7.18
C SER A 6 -13.49 -16.02 7.70
N GLY A 7 -13.75 -14.81 8.21
CA GLY A 7 -15.06 -14.37 8.71
C GLY A 7 -15.25 -14.54 10.22
N ASN A 8 -14.31 -15.12 10.93
CA ASN A 8 -14.37 -15.25 12.38
C ASN A 8 -14.25 -13.90 13.07
N VAL A 9 -15.02 -13.65 14.13
CA VAL A 9 -14.89 -12.48 14.96
C VAL A 9 -13.60 -12.60 15.78
N ILE A 10 -12.71 -11.59 15.66
CA ILE A 10 -11.41 -11.56 16.33
C ILE A 10 -11.26 -10.39 17.30
N ALA A 11 -12.12 -9.36 17.17
CA ALA A 11 -12.13 -8.19 18.04
C ALA A 11 -13.45 -7.42 17.88
N PHE A 12 -13.60 -6.36 18.66
CA PHE A 12 -14.72 -5.42 18.59
C PHE A 12 -14.20 -3.98 18.52
N GLY A 13 -14.91 -3.15 17.78
CA GLY A 13 -14.82 -1.71 17.81
C GLY A 13 -16.13 -1.13 18.32
N GLY A 14 -16.07 -0.05 19.07
CA GLY A 14 -17.22 0.66 19.59
C GLY A 14 -17.05 2.17 19.45
N ARG A 15 -18.17 2.89 19.30
CA ARG A 15 -18.22 4.35 19.36
C ARG A 15 -19.05 4.73 20.59
N ILE A 16 -18.56 5.68 21.36
CA ILE A 16 -19.31 6.27 22.47
C ILE A 16 -20.43 7.14 21.89
N ILE A 17 -21.64 6.93 22.39
CA ILE A 17 -22.85 7.64 21.93
C ILE A 17 -23.17 8.84 22.84
N ALA A 18 -22.71 8.81 24.09
CA ALA A 18 -22.98 9.86 25.09
C ALA A 18 -21.72 10.15 25.90
N ASN A 19 -21.40 11.43 26.06
CA ASN A 19 -20.36 12.09 26.83
C ASN A 19 -19.13 12.58 26.06
N GLU A 20 -18.89 13.88 26.23
CA GLU A 20 -17.92 14.66 25.46
C GLU A 20 -16.44 14.48 25.92
N ASP A 21 -16.20 13.80 27.03
CA ASP A 21 -14.87 13.74 27.67
C ASP A 21 -14.09 12.43 27.46
N GLU A 22 -14.61 11.45 26.74
CA GLU A 22 -13.96 10.18 26.49
C GLU A 22 -13.61 9.98 25.00
N ALA A 23 -12.63 9.08 24.75
CA ALA A 23 -12.21 8.75 23.39
C ALA A 23 -13.39 8.29 22.52
N LYS A 24 -13.73 9.07 21.46
CA LYS A 24 -14.87 8.86 20.56
C LYS A 24 -14.99 7.41 20.06
N TYR A 25 -13.89 6.70 19.92
CA TYR A 25 -13.81 5.31 19.45
C TYR A 25 -12.94 4.48 20.35
N ILE A 26 -13.41 3.28 20.69
CA ILE A 26 -12.70 2.29 21.50
C ILE A 26 -12.58 1.00 20.67
N ASN A 27 -11.42 0.42 20.61
CA ASN A 27 -11.16 -0.87 19.99
C ASN A 27 -10.63 -1.85 21.03
N SER A 28 -10.90 -3.15 20.84
CA SER A 28 -10.24 -4.20 21.60
C SER A 28 -8.73 -4.02 21.60
N SER A 29 -8.09 -4.33 22.72
CA SER A 29 -6.64 -4.38 22.83
C SER A 29 -6.05 -5.44 21.90
N ASP A 30 -4.78 -5.28 21.54
CA ASP A 30 -4.05 -6.29 20.78
C ASP A 30 -4.01 -7.63 21.54
N SER A 31 -4.17 -8.71 20.80
CA SER A 31 -4.18 -10.06 21.29
C SER A 31 -3.46 -11.02 20.33
N GLN A 32 -3.39 -12.31 20.67
CA GLN A 32 -2.84 -13.32 19.77
C GLN A 32 -3.62 -13.44 18.44
N LEU A 33 -4.93 -13.12 18.46
CA LEU A 33 -5.81 -13.21 17.29
C LEU A 33 -5.97 -11.89 16.55
N TYR A 34 -5.69 -10.77 17.21
CA TYR A 34 -5.97 -9.43 16.68
C TYR A 34 -4.83 -8.47 17.02
N LYS A 35 -4.31 -7.82 15.99
CA LYS A 35 -3.40 -6.67 16.06
C LYS A 35 -3.92 -5.57 15.18
N LYS A 36 -4.19 -4.39 15.75
CA LYS A 36 -4.76 -3.24 15.02
C LYS A 36 -4.00 -2.91 13.75
N GLY A 37 -2.67 -2.86 13.83
CA GLY A 37 -1.80 -2.53 12.71
C GLY A 37 -1.72 -3.61 11.62
N GLU A 38 -2.28 -4.80 11.82
CA GLU A 38 -2.25 -5.88 10.82
C GLU A 38 -3.61 -6.09 10.12
N HIS A 39 -4.70 -5.53 10.67
CA HIS A 39 -6.06 -5.77 10.18
C HIS A 39 -6.65 -4.51 9.53
N LEU A 40 -7.48 -4.71 8.53
CA LEU A 40 -8.32 -3.69 7.90
C LEU A 40 -9.78 -4.06 8.14
N TYR A 41 -10.56 -3.11 8.67
CA TYR A 41 -11.99 -3.30 8.86
C TYR A 41 -12.68 -3.46 7.50
N GLY A 42 -13.64 -4.34 7.41
CA GLY A 42 -14.40 -4.57 6.18
C GLY A 42 -13.69 -5.41 5.12
N LEU A 43 -12.40 -5.76 5.26
CA LEU A 43 -11.66 -6.47 4.21
C LEU A 43 -12.25 -7.86 3.89
N GLN A 44 -12.81 -8.55 4.88
CA GLN A 44 -13.48 -9.82 4.66
C GLN A 44 -14.69 -9.67 3.72
N GLN A 45 -15.46 -8.59 3.86
CA GLN A 45 -16.60 -8.28 3.00
C GLN A 45 -16.13 -7.76 1.63
N ALA A 46 -15.16 -6.86 1.61
CA ALA A 46 -14.67 -6.18 0.41
C ALA A 46 -13.87 -7.08 -0.55
N ARG A 47 -13.21 -8.12 -0.04
CA ARG A 47 -12.25 -8.94 -0.79
C ARG A 47 -12.77 -9.48 -2.12
N ARG A 48 -14.06 -9.84 -2.20
CA ARG A 48 -14.66 -10.36 -3.44
C ARG A 48 -14.79 -9.27 -4.49
N ALA A 49 -15.27 -8.08 -4.10
CA ALA A 49 -15.40 -6.94 -4.99
C ALA A 49 -14.03 -6.47 -5.48
N ILE A 50 -13.04 -6.44 -4.60
CA ILE A 50 -11.66 -6.09 -4.94
C ILE A 50 -11.07 -7.13 -5.91
N ALA A 51 -11.24 -8.42 -5.65
CA ALA A 51 -10.74 -9.49 -6.51
C ALA A 51 -11.41 -9.54 -7.90
N THR A 52 -12.59 -8.94 -8.07
CA THR A 52 -13.25 -8.78 -9.38
C THR A 52 -12.79 -7.53 -10.13
N GLY A 53 -11.77 -6.83 -9.65
CA GLY A 53 -11.14 -5.69 -10.33
C GLY A 53 -11.64 -4.32 -9.88
N LYS A 54 -12.51 -4.24 -8.85
CA LYS A 54 -12.84 -2.94 -8.25
C LYS A 54 -11.63 -2.42 -7.47
N PRO A 55 -11.31 -1.11 -7.54
CA PRO A 55 -10.28 -0.53 -6.69
C PRO A 55 -10.63 -0.72 -5.21
N ALA A 56 -9.66 -1.02 -4.38
CA ALA A 56 -9.87 -1.00 -2.94
C ALA A 56 -9.98 0.45 -2.47
N MET A 57 -11.04 0.80 -1.79
CA MET A 57 -11.23 2.12 -1.18
C MET A 57 -10.80 2.05 0.28
N LEU A 58 -9.83 2.88 0.68
CA LEU A 58 -9.31 2.93 2.04
C LEU A 58 -9.79 4.19 2.75
N THR A 59 -10.43 4.03 3.92
CA THR A 59 -10.90 5.12 4.78
C THR A 59 -10.16 5.15 6.12
N GLU A 60 -10.31 6.24 6.87
CA GLU A 60 -9.71 6.41 8.19
C GLU A 60 -10.47 5.67 9.31
N GLY A 61 -11.78 5.46 9.15
CA GLY A 61 -12.64 4.91 10.18
C GLY A 61 -13.57 3.80 9.71
N TYR A 62 -14.01 2.99 10.66
CA TYR A 62 -14.96 1.91 10.35
C TYR A 62 -16.40 2.40 10.15
N MET A 63 -16.76 3.59 10.65
CA MET A 63 -18.08 4.16 10.35
C MET A 63 -18.18 4.57 8.88
N ASP A 64 -17.11 5.11 8.32
CA ASP A 64 -17.01 5.43 6.89
C ASP A 64 -17.20 4.19 6.03
N VAL A 65 -16.56 3.07 6.43
CA VAL A 65 -16.76 1.77 5.78
C VAL A 65 -18.23 1.36 5.83
N VAL A 66 -18.88 1.47 6.99
CA VAL A 66 -20.29 1.10 7.16
C VAL A 66 -21.17 1.96 6.26
N THR A 67 -20.98 3.29 6.30
CA THR A 67 -21.74 4.24 5.47
C THR A 67 -21.56 3.93 3.99
N LEU A 68 -20.32 3.82 3.50
CA LEU A 68 -20.07 3.52 2.09
C LEU A 68 -20.67 2.18 1.66
N HIS A 69 -20.60 1.14 2.49
CA HIS A 69 -21.26 -0.14 2.20
C HIS A 69 -22.78 0.00 2.11
N GLN A 70 -23.41 0.84 2.95
CA GLN A 70 -24.86 1.12 2.87
C GLN A 70 -25.24 1.81 1.55
N PHE A 71 -24.35 2.65 1.00
CA PHE A 71 -24.52 3.28 -0.32
C PHE A 71 -24.06 2.41 -1.50
N GLY A 72 -23.73 1.11 -1.26
CA GLY A 72 -23.42 0.13 -2.32
C GLY A 72 -21.94 0.02 -2.72
N TYR A 73 -21.04 0.73 -2.05
CA TYR A 73 -19.58 0.65 -2.29
C TYR A 73 -18.98 -0.56 -1.58
N SER A 74 -18.97 -1.70 -2.26
CA SER A 74 -18.62 -3.00 -1.65
C SER A 74 -17.11 -3.29 -1.55
N SER A 75 -16.23 -2.42 -2.07
CA SER A 75 -14.77 -2.59 -2.03
C SER A 75 -14.06 -1.74 -0.98
N VAL A 76 -14.82 -1.22 -0.01
CA VAL A 76 -14.31 -0.31 1.02
C VAL A 76 -13.75 -1.07 2.20
N VAL A 77 -12.60 -0.58 2.68
CA VAL A 77 -11.92 -1.05 3.88
C VAL A 77 -11.46 0.16 4.71
N GLY A 78 -11.33 -0.01 6.02
CA GLY A 78 -10.89 1.08 6.90
C GLY A 78 -9.74 0.67 7.81
N VAL A 79 -8.93 1.66 8.21
CA VAL A 79 -8.00 1.50 9.31
C VAL A 79 -8.77 1.53 10.65
N LEU A 80 -8.16 1.04 11.71
CA LEU A 80 -8.83 0.79 12.99
C LEU A 80 -8.39 1.78 14.08
N GLY A 81 -8.49 3.09 13.78
CA GLY A 81 -8.10 4.14 14.73
C GLY A 81 -6.58 4.18 14.98
N THR A 82 -5.81 3.82 13.98
CA THR A 82 -4.36 3.93 13.91
C THR A 82 -3.97 4.50 12.55
N ALA A 83 -2.75 5.02 12.42
CA ALA A 83 -2.22 5.31 11.10
C ALA A 83 -2.17 4.04 10.24
N PHE A 84 -2.31 4.20 8.93
CA PHE A 84 -2.11 3.11 7.97
C PHE A 84 -0.71 2.54 8.11
N THR A 85 -0.54 1.21 8.08
CA THR A 85 0.73 0.54 8.40
C THR A 85 1.29 -0.25 7.22
N PRO A 86 2.61 -0.53 7.22
CA PRO A 86 3.24 -1.40 6.22
C PRO A 86 2.63 -2.80 6.16
N GLU A 87 2.16 -3.35 7.29
CA GLU A 87 1.52 -4.65 7.36
C GLU A 87 0.14 -4.64 6.69
N GLN A 88 -0.62 -3.54 6.87
CA GLN A 88 -1.89 -3.33 6.18
C GLN A 88 -1.69 -3.14 4.68
N VAL A 89 -0.65 -2.40 4.25
CA VAL A 89 -0.26 -2.31 2.83
C VAL A 89 0.06 -3.70 2.26
N LYS A 90 0.89 -4.49 2.95
CA LYS A 90 1.20 -5.86 2.57
C LYS A 90 -0.05 -6.73 2.44
N ARG A 91 -1.02 -6.53 3.34
CA ARG A 91 -2.29 -7.29 3.32
C ARG A 91 -3.16 -6.90 2.14
N ILE A 92 -3.32 -5.61 1.87
CA ILE A 92 -4.17 -5.15 0.76
C ILE A 92 -3.54 -5.43 -0.60
N SER A 93 -2.21 -5.40 -0.72
CA SER A 93 -1.47 -5.71 -1.96
C SER A 93 -1.69 -7.14 -2.45
N GLY A 94 -2.11 -8.05 -1.58
CA GLY A 94 -2.51 -9.41 -1.96
C GLY A 94 -3.82 -9.49 -2.73
N PHE A 95 -4.60 -8.40 -2.80
CA PHE A 95 -5.91 -8.36 -3.44
C PHE A 95 -5.99 -7.39 -4.61
N THR A 96 -5.18 -6.31 -4.60
CA THR A 96 -5.22 -5.27 -5.63
C THR A 96 -3.85 -4.63 -5.84
N SER A 97 -3.65 -4.07 -7.03
CA SER A 97 -2.54 -3.17 -7.35
C SER A 97 -2.94 -1.69 -7.33
N HIS A 98 -4.23 -1.38 -7.09
CA HIS A 98 -4.76 -0.02 -7.12
C HIS A 98 -5.64 0.28 -5.91
N VAL A 99 -5.37 1.39 -5.21
CA VAL A 99 -6.09 1.81 -4.00
C VAL A 99 -6.59 3.24 -4.17
N GLU A 100 -7.85 3.48 -3.85
CA GLU A 100 -8.39 4.84 -3.71
C GLU A 100 -8.36 5.21 -2.23
N LEU A 101 -7.64 6.26 -1.91
CA LEU A 101 -7.50 6.80 -0.56
C LEU A 101 -8.59 7.84 -0.33
N LEU A 102 -9.46 7.61 0.65
CA LEU A 102 -10.59 8.48 0.99
C LEU A 102 -10.29 9.12 2.34
N PHE A 103 -9.89 10.40 2.33
CA PHE A 103 -9.43 11.11 3.52
C PHE A 103 -10.09 12.49 3.64
N ASP A 104 -10.14 13.01 4.85
CA ASP A 104 -10.62 14.35 5.10
C ASP A 104 -9.72 15.40 4.44
N GLY A 105 -10.32 16.50 3.96
CA GLY A 105 -9.57 17.56 3.27
C GLY A 105 -8.85 18.53 4.20
N ASP A 106 -8.86 18.29 5.50
CA ASP A 106 -8.18 19.08 6.51
C ASP A 106 -6.65 18.81 6.55
N GLY A 107 -5.92 19.56 7.37
CA GLY A 107 -4.49 19.43 7.50
C GLY A 107 -4.02 18.04 7.98
N PRO A 108 -4.60 17.48 9.05
CA PRO A 108 -4.35 16.11 9.49
C PRO A 108 -4.62 15.05 8.43
N GLY A 109 -5.80 15.08 7.77
CA GLY A 109 -6.19 14.12 6.73
C GLY A 109 -5.27 14.18 5.51
N ARG A 110 -4.86 15.39 5.06
CA ARG A 110 -3.86 15.54 3.98
C ARG A 110 -2.51 14.91 4.34
N LYS A 111 -2.06 15.06 5.59
CA LYS A 111 -0.81 14.43 6.07
C LYS A 111 -0.94 12.91 6.13
N ALA A 112 -2.08 12.40 6.57
CA ALA A 112 -2.38 10.97 6.58
C ALA A 112 -2.42 10.40 5.14
N ALA A 113 -3.08 11.09 4.22
CA ALA A 113 -3.12 10.74 2.80
C ALA A 113 -1.72 10.71 2.17
N LEU A 114 -0.85 11.70 2.46
CA LEU A 114 0.53 11.72 1.95
C LEU A 114 1.32 10.51 2.44
N ARG A 115 1.23 10.16 3.73
CA ARG A 115 1.88 8.97 4.29
C ARG A 115 1.34 7.68 3.68
N ALA A 116 0.03 7.59 3.46
CA ALA A 116 -0.58 6.42 2.82
C ALA A 116 -0.11 6.28 1.35
N CYS A 117 -0.05 7.38 0.60
CA CYS A 117 0.53 7.40 -0.75
C CYS A 117 1.97 6.90 -0.76
N GLU A 118 2.81 7.43 0.12
CA GLU A 118 4.22 7.02 0.26
C GLU A 118 4.33 5.50 0.44
N MET A 119 3.59 4.94 1.40
CA MET A 119 3.63 3.51 1.69
C MET A 119 3.14 2.63 0.54
N LEU A 120 2.12 3.06 -0.20
CA LEU A 120 1.60 2.32 -1.35
C LEU A 120 2.56 2.40 -2.54
N LEU A 121 2.99 3.61 -2.91
CA LEU A 121 3.83 3.86 -4.08
C LEU A 121 5.22 3.23 -3.93
N THR A 122 5.82 3.26 -2.73
CA THR A 122 7.13 2.64 -2.48
C THR A 122 7.11 1.12 -2.66
N ARG A 123 5.94 0.49 -2.46
CA ARG A 123 5.71 -0.95 -2.69
C ARG A 123 5.18 -1.28 -4.09
N GLY A 124 5.10 -0.31 -4.97
CA GLY A 124 4.67 -0.50 -6.35
C GLY A 124 3.15 -0.57 -6.57
N LEU A 125 2.33 -0.23 -5.56
CA LEU A 125 0.91 -0.07 -5.76
C LEU A 125 0.62 1.33 -6.30
N SER A 126 -0.34 1.45 -7.21
CA SER A 126 -0.88 2.74 -7.63
C SER A 126 -1.98 3.19 -6.67
N CYS A 127 -2.15 4.51 -6.55
CA CYS A 127 -3.26 5.04 -5.76
C CYS A 127 -3.80 6.34 -6.34
N LYS A 128 -5.06 6.65 -6.04
CA LYS A 128 -5.70 7.96 -6.19
C LYS A 128 -6.04 8.52 -4.82
N VAL A 129 -6.06 9.84 -4.69
CA VAL A 129 -6.39 10.51 -3.42
C VAL A 129 -7.65 11.33 -3.59
N VAL A 130 -8.70 10.89 -2.94
CA VAL A 130 -9.97 11.60 -2.82
C VAL A 130 -9.98 12.33 -1.50
N LEU A 131 -9.90 13.65 -1.53
CA LEU A 131 -10.08 14.49 -0.36
C LEU A 131 -11.48 15.05 -0.32
N PHE A 132 -12.14 14.92 0.83
CA PHE A 132 -13.44 15.54 1.06
C PHE A 132 -13.28 17.05 1.24
N PRO A 133 -14.32 17.84 0.93
CA PRO A 133 -14.33 19.27 1.27
C PRO A 133 -14.08 19.48 2.77
N GLU A 134 -13.45 20.60 3.12
CA GLU A 134 -13.17 20.93 4.52
C GLU A 134 -14.47 21.03 5.33
N GLY A 135 -14.52 20.33 6.47
CA GLY A 135 -15.70 20.26 7.32
C GLY A 135 -16.73 19.19 6.91
N GLU A 136 -16.54 18.50 5.81
CA GLU A 136 -17.39 17.39 5.37
C GLU A 136 -16.72 16.06 5.65
N ASP A 137 -17.51 15.08 6.12
CA ASP A 137 -17.13 13.69 6.20
C ASP A 137 -17.94 12.85 5.18
N ILE A 138 -17.59 11.59 5.04
CA ILE A 138 -18.26 10.67 4.09
C ILE A 138 -19.76 10.57 4.36
N ASP A 139 -20.17 10.52 5.63
CA ASP A 139 -21.58 10.36 6.00
C ASP A 139 -22.38 11.62 5.65
N SER A 140 -21.88 12.82 6.00
CA SER A 140 -22.51 14.09 5.67
C SER A 140 -22.58 14.28 4.16
N LEU A 141 -21.50 14.04 3.44
CA LEU A 141 -21.44 14.19 1.98
C LEU A 141 -22.49 13.31 1.27
N LEU A 142 -22.51 12.02 1.59
CA LEU A 142 -23.41 11.07 0.93
C LEU A 142 -24.87 11.31 1.27
N ARG A 143 -25.18 11.73 2.51
CA ARG A 143 -26.55 12.01 2.94
C ARG A 143 -27.12 13.32 2.41
N THR A 144 -26.28 14.35 2.31
CA THR A 144 -26.74 15.70 1.93
C THR A 144 -26.61 15.95 0.43
N GLN A 145 -25.56 15.45 -0.21
CA GLN A 145 -25.22 15.73 -1.60
C GLN A 145 -25.37 14.53 -2.54
N GLY A 146 -25.51 13.32 -1.97
CA GLY A 146 -25.76 12.09 -2.72
C GLY A 146 -24.49 11.47 -3.34
N THR A 147 -24.70 10.36 -4.05
CA THR A 147 -23.61 9.58 -4.65
C THR A 147 -22.95 10.26 -5.83
N ASP A 148 -23.64 11.14 -6.57
CA ASP A 148 -23.12 11.77 -7.78
C ASP A 148 -21.92 12.68 -7.47
N ILE A 149 -21.99 13.45 -6.42
CA ILE A 149 -20.89 14.31 -5.95
C ILE A 149 -19.70 13.46 -5.50
N PHE A 150 -19.96 12.37 -4.80
CA PHE A 150 -18.89 11.44 -4.41
C PHE A 150 -18.19 10.82 -5.62
N GLU A 151 -18.96 10.40 -6.64
CA GLU A 151 -18.36 9.88 -7.89
C GLU A 151 -17.60 10.95 -8.66
N ASP A 152 -18.04 12.21 -8.63
CA ASP A 152 -17.31 13.31 -9.24
C ASP A 152 -15.98 13.58 -8.52
N LEU A 153 -15.95 13.55 -7.18
CA LEU A 153 -14.73 13.66 -6.41
C LEU A 153 -13.75 12.53 -6.75
N ARG A 154 -14.23 11.28 -6.84
CA ARG A 154 -13.41 10.13 -7.21
C ARG A 154 -12.86 10.23 -8.63
N ARG A 155 -13.67 10.67 -9.59
CA ARG A 155 -13.30 10.81 -11.00
C ARG A 155 -12.21 11.86 -11.18
N ASN A 156 -12.31 12.98 -10.46
CA ASN A 156 -11.39 14.10 -10.51
C ASN A 156 -10.20 13.97 -9.55
N ALA A 157 -10.14 12.89 -8.77
CA ALA A 157 -9.09 12.66 -7.79
C ALA A 157 -7.72 12.54 -8.46
N PRO A 158 -6.69 13.22 -7.95
CA PRO A 158 -5.34 13.11 -8.48
C PRO A 158 -4.75 11.72 -8.23
N GLU A 159 -3.92 11.28 -9.16
CA GLU A 159 -3.03 10.13 -8.95
C GLU A 159 -2.07 10.40 -7.79
N GLY A 160 -1.71 9.35 -7.04
CA GLY A 160 -0.95 9.48 -5.80
C GLY A 160 0.35 10.27 -5.95
N MET A 161 1.11 10.05 -7.03
CA MET A 161 2.36 10.81 -7.23
C MET A 161 2.11 12.29 -7.51
N ALA A 162 1.05 12.62 -8.26
CA ALA A 162 0.64 14.00 -8.51
C ALA A 162 0.18 14.70 -7.22
N PHE A 163 -0.52 13.96 -6.36
CA PHE A 163 -0.90 14.43 -5.02
C PHE A 163 0.33 14.68 -4.14
N CYS A 164 1.30 13.76 -4.11
CA CYS A 164 2.55 13.95 -3.38
C CYS A 164 3.28 15.23 -3.82
N VAL A 165 3.46 15.42 -5.14
CA VAL A 165 4.08 16.64 -5.68
C VAL A 165 3.36 17.91 -5.23
N ARG A 166 2.02 17.89 -5.22
CA ARG A 166 1.21 19.03 -4.74
C ARG A 166 1.51 19.33 -3.28
N CYS A 167 1.49 18.32 -2.41
CA CYS A 167 1.82 18.49 -0.99
C CYS A 167 3.24 19.01 -0.77
N LEU A 168 4.20 18.51 -1.55
CA LEU A 168 5.61 18.91 -1.44
C LEU A 168 5.84 20.38 -1.85
N ARG A 169 5.06 20.92 -2.78
CA ARG A 169 5.13 22.34 -3.17
C ARG A 169 4.70 23.28 -2.04
N ASP A 170 3.85 22.81 -1.14
CA ASP A 170 3.37 23.56 0.02
C ASP A 170 4.33 23.45 1.23
N MET A 171 5.38 22.61 1.15
CA MET A 171 6.40 22.43 2.18
C MET A 171 7.58 23.40 2.00
N ALA A 172 8.39 23.55 3.06
CA ALA A 172 9.67 24.24 2.94
C ALA A 172 10.56 23.49 1.91
N PRO A 173 11.30 24.20 1.02
CA PRO A 173 12.05 23.55 -0.07
C PRO A 173 13.00 22.45 0.40
N ARG A 174 13.66 22.63 1.54
CA ARG A 174 14.56 21.63 2.11
C ARG A 174 13.82 20.37 2.54
N GLU A 175 12.67 20.53 3.19
CA GLU A 175 11.84 19.40 3.64
C GLU A 175 11.29 18.61 2.44
N ALA A 176 10.87 19.30 1.39
CA ALA A 176 10.40 18.66 0.16
C ALA A 176 11.50 17.82 -0.52
N VAL A 177 12.73 18.32 -0.57
CA VAL A 177 13.88 17.60 -1.12
C VAL A 177 14.25 16.40 -0.25
N ASP A 178 14.27 16.57 1.07
CA ASP A 178 14.59 15.49 2.01
C ASP A 178 13.53 14.38 1.94
N TRP A 179 12.24 14.74 1.87
CA TRP A 179 11.15 13.78 1.65
C TRP A 179 11.31 13.03 0.31
N ALA A 180 11.56 13.75 -0.78
CA ALA A 180 11.68 13.15 -2.09
C ALA A 180 12.84 12.14 -2.17
N ARG A 181 13.98 12.45 -1.54
CA ARG A 181 15.14 11.54 -1.45
C ARG A 181 14.82 10.31 -0.63
N GLU A 182 14.19 10.49 0.55
CA GLU A 182 13.81 9.38 1.42
C GLU A 182 12.80 8.47 0.73
N PHE A 183 11.77 9.04 0.08
CA PHE A 183 10.80 8.31 -0.71
C PHE A 183 11.47 7.45 -1.79
N LEU A 184 12.33 8.03 -2.63
CA LEU A 184 13.03 7.30 -3.70
C LEU A 184 13.94 6.18 -3.16
N ARG A 185 14.50 6.37 -1.96
CA ARG A 185 15.32 5.35 -1.27
C ARG A 185 14.49 4.14 -0.85
N GLN A 186 13.23 4.35 -0.48
CA GLN A 186 12.31 3.32 0.00
C GLN A 186 11.62 2.55 -1.15
N VAL A 187 11.63 3.07 -2.38
CA VAL A 187 10.99 2.39 -3.53
C VAL A 187 11.60 1.00 -3.74
N GLU A 188 10.77 -0.04 -3.60
CA GLU A 188 11.21 -1.44 -3.68
C GLU A 188 11.54 -1.86 -5.12
N LEU A 189 10.82 -1.32 -6.12
CA LEU A 189 10.95 -1.68 -7.54
C LEU A 189 11.88 -0.70 -8.26
N PRO A 190 13.07 -1.13 -8.73
CA PRO A 190 14.06 -0.25 -9.36
C PRO A 190 13.53 0.52 -10.58
N GLU A 191 12.65 -0.09 -11.38
CA GLU A 191 12.03 0.52 -12.56
C GLU A 191 11.15 1.72 -12.19
N LEU A 192 10.56 1.74 -11.00
CA LEU A 192 9.75 2.86 -10.52
C LEU A 192 10.59 4.03 -10.01
N VAL A 193 11.82 3.78 -9.56
CA VAL A 193 12.72 4.84 -9.07
C VAL A 193 12.93 5.91 -10.13
N SER A 194 13.23 5.51 -11.37
CA SER A 194 13.46 6.46 -12.47
C SER A 194 12.21 7.25 -12.80
N ARG A 195 11.05 6.59 -12.88
CA ARG A 195 9.77 7.24 -13.14
C ARG A 195 9.41 8.25 -12.05
N PHE A 196 9.55 7.88 -10.79
CA PHE A 196 9.24 8.76 -9.66
C PHE A 196 10.25 9.91 -9.54
N ALA A 197 11.55 9.65 -9.76
CA ALA A 197 12.58 10.70 -9.77
C ALA A 197 12.27 11.76 -10.84
N SER A 198 11.93 11.35 -12.06
CA SER A 198 11.54 12.27 -13.13
C SER A 198 10.28 13.09 -12.78
N THR A 199 9.26 12.44 -12.20
CA THR A 199 8.03 13.15 -11.78
C THR A 199 8.31 14.16 -10.66
N LEU A 200 9.12 13.79 -9.67
CA LEU A 200 9.50 14.67 -8.56
C LEU A 200 10.37 15.83 -9.04
N SER A 201 11.37 15.58 -9.87
CA SER A 201 12.25 16.61 -10.39
C SER A 201 11.47 17.65 -11.20
N THR A 202 10.62 17.20 -12.12
CA THR A 202 9.74 18.09 -12.89
C THR A 202 8.77 18.84 -11.98
N GLY A 203 8.17 18.15 -11.01
CA GLY A 203 7.19 18.72 -10.10
C GLY A 203 7.73 19.75 -9.13
N LEU A 204 8.97 19.59 -8.71
CA LEU A 204 9.65 20.48 -7.74
C LEU A 204 10.59 21.49 -8.41
N GLY A 205 10.79 21.41 -9.74
CA GLY A 205 11.74 22.28 -10.45
C GLY A 205 13.21 22.01 -10.08
N LEU A 206 13.55 20.75 -9.76
CA LEU A 206 14.90 20.32 -9.36
C LEU A 206 15.57 19.54 -10.49
N ALA A 207 16.90 19.50 -10.50
CA ALA A 207 17.61 18.58 -11.36
C ALA A 207 17.47 17.14 -10.85
N GLU A 208 17.23 16.18 -11.73
CA GLU A 208 17.07 14.77 -11.34
C GLU A 208 18.34 14.21 -10.67
N SER A 209 19.53 14.70 -11.07
CA SER A 209 20.82 14.38 -10.44
C SER A 209 20.84 14.72 -8.95
N GLU A 210 20.27 15.86 -8.55
CA GLU A 210 20.22 16.28 -7.15
C GLU A 210 19.41 15.33 -6.27
N LEU A 211 18.37 14.70 -6.85
CA LEU A 211 17.57 13.69 -6.14
C LEU A 211 18.28 12.33 -6.08
N ARG A 212 19.15 12.02 -7.06
CA ARG A 212 19.81 10.71 -7.19
C ARG A 212 21.16 10.60 -6.49
N GLU A 213 21.90 11.69 -6.32
CA GLU A 213 23.30 11.67 -5.83
C GLU A 213 23.50 10.87 -4.54
N ARG A 214 22.60 11.01 -3.56
CA ARG A 214 22.69 10.28 -2.29
C ARG A 214 22.05 8.88 -2.29
N ILE A 215 21.27 8.54 -3.31
CA ILE A 215 20.66 7.20 -3.42
C ILE A 215 21.73 6.17 -3.78
N ILE A 216 22.68 6.55 -4.62
CA ILE A 216 23.78 5.70 -5.06
C ILE A 216 24.76 5.44 -3.90
N GLU A 217 25.08 6.47 -3.11
CA GLU A 217 25.95 6.34 -1.93
C GLU A 217 25.36 5.41 -0.85
N SER A 218 24.07 5.51 -0.57
CA SER A 218 23.42 4.71 0.47
C SER A 218 23.15 3.26 0.04
N ARG A 219 22.90 3.01 -1.23
CA ARG A 219 22.78 1.64 -1.77
C ARG A 219 24.13 0.96 -1.87
N GLY A 220 25.20 1.70 -2.17
CA GLY A 220 26.58 1.21 -2.12
C GLY A 220 27.07 0.88 -0.71
N ALA A 221 26.69 1.68 0.28
CA ALA A 221 27.08 1.46 1.68
C ALA A 221 26.37 0.27 2.36
N ARG A 222 25.19 -0.13 1.88
CA ARG A 222 24.48 -1.35 2.36
C ARG A 222 25.00 -2.65 1.70
N ALA A 223 25.84 -2.55 0.67
CA ALA A 223 26.31 -3.69 -0.12
C ALA A 223 27.67 -4.25 0.31
N LEU A 224 28.30 -3.76 1.40
CA LEU A 224 29.59 -4.30 1.85
C LEU A 224 29.66 -4.44 3.38
N PRO A 225 29.61 -5.64 3.92
CA PRO A 225 30.40 -5.94 5.12
C PRO A 225 31.87 -5.99 4.66
N ARG A 226 32.69 -5.05 5.11
CA ARG A 226 34.15 -5.13 5.01
C ARG A 226 34.62 -6.33 5.80
N ASN A 227 34.82 -7.45 5.12
CA ASN A 227 35.69 -8.53 5.59
C ASN A 227 36.90 -8.58 4.68
N ALA A 228 38.04 -8.19 5.22
CA ALA A 228 39.35 -8.48 4.70
C ALA A 228 39.58 -10.01 4.80
N GLY A 229 39.75 -10.66 3.66
CA GLY A 229 40.07 -12.08 3.60
C GLY A 229 39.53 -12.69 2.32
N GLY A 230 40.40 -12.88 1.32
CA GLY A 230 40.01 -13.33 -0.01
C GLY A 230 39.35 -14.70 -0.02
N GLN A 231 38.21 -14.74 -0.62
CA GLN A 231 37.66 -15.89 -1.36
C GLN A 231 36.65 -15.30 -2.34
N GLU A 232 36.78 -15.59 -3.61
CA GLU A 232 35.83 -15.25 -4.65
C GLU A 232 34.50 -15.90 -4.34
N THR A 233 33.56 -15.12 -3.78
CA THR A 233 32.18 -15.56 -3.64
C THR A 233 31.37 -15.02 -4.83
N ARG A 234 30.83 -15.96 -5.63
CA ARG A 234 29.85 -15.67 -6.69
C ARG A 234 28.76 -14.74 -6.16
N PRO A 235 28.29 -13.75 -6.97
CA PRO A 235 27.22 -12.85 -6.54
C PRO A 235 25.97 -13.66 -6.17
N PRO A 236 25.20 -13.25 -5.14
CA PRO A 236 23.98 -13.94 -4.75
C PRO A 236 22.99 -13.94 -5.92
N VAL A 237 22.59 -15.13 -6.34
CA VAL A 237 21.59 -15.34 -7.38
C VAL A 237 20.28 -14.72 -6.90
N ARG A 238 19.79 -13.67 -7.58
CA ARG A 238 18.48 -13.11 -7.32
C ARG A 238 17.41 -14.14 -7.64
N THR A 239 16.82 -14.75 -6.61
CA THR A 239 15.78 -15.74 -6.75
C THR A 239 14.42 -15.04 -6.82
N ASN A 240 13.69 -15.24 -7.93
CA ASN A 240 12.28 -14.90 -7.99
C ASN A 240 11.52 -15.83 -7.01
N PRO A 241 10.69 -15.31 -6.07
CA PRO A 241 9.95 -16.13 -5.13
C PRO A 241 9.11 -17.21 -5.80
N ARG A 242 8.49 -16.90 -6.94
CA ARG A 242 7.67 -17.83 -7.72
C ARG A 242 8.51 -18.99 -8.31
N ASP A 243 9.68 -18.68 -8.86
CA ASP A 243 10.59 -19.70 -9.39
C ASP A 243 11.08 -20.62 -8.27
N ARG A 244 11.37 -20.04 -7.10
CA ARG A 244 11.76 -20.81 -5.92
C ARG A 244 10.65 -21.74 -5.42
N GLU A 245 9.39 -21.30 -5.42
CA GLU A 245 8.25 -22.14 -5.04
C GLU A 245 8.07 -23.31 -6.00
N ILE A 246 8.10 -23.05 -7.31
CA ILE A 246 7.95 -24.10 -8.35
C ILE A 246 9.10 -25.11 -8.22
N MET A 247 10.34 -24.65 -8.07
CA MET A 247 11.51 -25.51 -7.93
C MET A 247 11.49 -26.30 -6.61
N THR A 248 11.08 -25.67 -5.50
CA THR A 248 10.92 -26.34 -4.21
C THR A 248 9.88 -27.45 -4.30
N PHE A 249 8.75 -27.20 -4.98
CA PHE A 249 7.72 -28.20 -5.20
C PHE A 249 8.24 -29.35 -6.06
N ALA A 250 8.93 -29.05 -7.16
CA ALA A 250 9.49 -30.07 -8.06
C ALA A 250 10.52 -30.97 -7.34
N VAL A 251 11.36 -30.40 -6.50
CA VAL A 251 12.34 -31.15 -5.69
C VAL A 251 11.64 -32.00 -4.62
N ARG A 252 10.62 -31.46 -3.97
CA ARG A 252 9.90 -32.15 -2.89
C ARG A 252 9.00 -33.28 -3.41
N TYR A 253 8.52 -33.15 -4.64
CA TYR A 253 7.61 -34.12 -5.28
C TYR A 253 8.10 -34.48 -6.69
N PRO A 254 9.22 -35.25 -6.82
CA PRO A 254 9.80 -35.56 -8.13
C PRO A 254 8.85 -36.30 -9.09
N SER A 255 7.94 -37.09 -8.56
CA SER A 255 6.94 -37.81 -9.34
C SER A 255 5.93 -36.91 -10.08
N SER A 256 5.80 -35.62 -9.68
CA SER A 256 4.95 -34.66 -10.36
C SER A 256 5.64 -33.90 -11.51
N LEU A 257 6.94 -34.08 -11.71
CA LEU A 257 7.69 -33.39 -12.77
C LEU A 257 7.11 -33.62 -14.18
N PRO A 258 6.75 -34.87 -14.60
CA PRO A 258 6.15 -35.06 -15.93
C PRO A 258 4.87 -34.22 -16.11
N ARG A 259 4.02 -34.19 -15.10
CA ARG A 259 2.77 -33.44 -15.13
C ARG A 259 3.00 -31.92 -15.13
N LEU A 260 3.98 -31.44 -14.39
CA LEU A 260 4.37 -30.02 -14.40
C LEU A 260 4.93 -29.59 -15.76
N ARG A 261 5.67 -30.48 -16.45
CA ARG A 261 6.16 -30.23 -17.81
C ARG A 261 5.01 -30.14 -18.81
N GLU A 262 4.05 -31.08 -18.77
CA GLU A 262 2.86 -31.05 -19.61
C GLU A 262 2.04 -29.76 -19.42
N LEU A 263 1.94 -29.25 -18.18
CA LEU A 263 1.28 -28.00 -17.84
C LEU A 263 2.09 -26.73 -18.16
N GLY A 264 3.29 -26.88 -18.73
CA GLY A 264 4.12 -25.75 -19.14
C GLY A 264 4.78 -24.99 -17.99
N ALA A 265 4.94 -25.59 -16.80
CA ALA A 265 5.51 -24.92 -15.64
C ALA A 265 6.93 -24.36 -15.90
N HIS A 266 7.70 -25.01 -16.76
CA HIS A 266 9.03 -24.53 -17.19
C HIS A 266 8.99 -23.22 -18.01
N LEU A 267 7.86 -22.92 -18.67
CA LEU A 267 7.70 -21.72 -19.49
C LEU A 267 7.47 -20.45 -18.64
N VAL A 268 7.07 -20.62 -17.38
CA VAL A 268 6.85 -19.48 -16.46
C VAL A 268 8.04 -19.20 -15.54
N LEU A 269 9.12 -19.99 -15.64
CA LEU A 269 10.36 -19.75 -14.89
C LEU A 269 11.10 -18.55 -15.50
N SER A 270 11.32 -17.53 -14.71
CA SER A 270 11.95 -16.28 -15.13
C SER A 270 13.46 -16.26 -14.93
N ALA A 271 13.96 -16.90 -13.89
CA ALA A 271 15.38 -16.93 -13.57
C ALA A 271 16.15 -17.98 -14.37
N ALA A 272 17.32 -17.61 -14.87
CA ALA A 272 18.19 -18.53 -15.65
C ALA A 272 18.52 -19.81 -14.86
N TRP A 273 18.92 -19.69 -13.58
CA TRP A 273 19.23 -20.84 -12.72
C TRP A 273 18.07 -21.84 -12.57
N ALA A 274 16.83 -21.34 -12.54
CA ALA A 274 15.63 -22.21 -12.40
C ALA A 274 15.35 -22.95 -13.72
N ARG A 275 15.58 -22.32 -14.87
CA ARG A 275 15.47 -22.95 -16.18
C ARG A 275 16.57 -23.98 -16.43
N ASP A 276 17.77 -23.71 -15.93
CA ASP A 276 18.93 -24.61 -16.10
C ASP A 276 18.81 -25.87 -15.22
N LEU A 277 18.08 -25.79 -14.11
CA LEU A 277 17.84 -26.93 -13.21
C LEU A 277 16.58 -27.74 -13.55
N TRP A 278 15.70 -27.25 -14.42
CA TRP A 278 14.45 -27.93 -14.82
C TRP A 278 14.72 -29.06 -15.84
#